data_fed8ef405c3dfe296de5195639b69982
#
_entry.id   fed8ef405c3dfe296de5195639b69982
#
_cell.length_a   1.000
_cell.length_b   1.000
_cell.length_c   1.000
_cell.angle_alpha   90.00
_cell.angle_beta   90.00
_cell.angle_gamma   90.00
#
_symmetry.space_group_name_H-M   'P 1'
#
loop_
_entity.id
_entity.type
_entity.pdbx_description
1 polymer ?
#
loop_
_entity_poly.entity_id
_entity_poly.type
_entity_poly.pdbx_seq_one_letter_code
_entity_poly.pdbx_strand_id
1 'polypeptide(L)'
;LIFGPFKLVLRIISLVLSVIVLYFAVTFVQIWLTGHHQSSAKAQAILVFGTTEDNGVPSPELKARLNHALHLFREQRAPWLVVTGGNRPGDNFTEAGVSATYLEQHGVPAADILNGFGDDTWQNVSTALPSMKAHHIVTVLTVTDPFHEYRAMAISSSQGLQPLPSPVPNSPTIKHSLWKYYLKETFDVGVGRIVGYGRLSSWTTGAPKVYHKL
;
A
#
# COMPACT_ATOMS: atom_id res chain seq x y z
N LEU A 1 35.01 -15.56 40.31
CA LEU A 1 34.51 -16.57 39.32
C LEU A 1 33.03 -16.41 38.91
N ILE A 2 32.24 -15.54 39.59
CA ILE A 2 30.80 -15.33 39.34
C ILE A 2 30.50 -14.41 38.13
N PHE A 3 31.47 -13.66 37.61
CA PHE A 3 31.27 -12.69 36.52
C PHE A 3 31.32 -13.29 35.09
N GLY A 4 31.74 -14.55 34.93
CA GLY A 4 31.84 -15.22 33.63
C GLY A 4 30.47 -15.40 32.93
N PRO A 5 29.47 -16.04 33.58
CA PRO A 5 28.17 -16.26 33.00
C PRO A 5 27.39 -14.96 32.72
N PHE A 6 27.55 -13.94 33.59
CA PHE A 6 26.91 -12.64 33.39
C PHE A 6 27.44 -11.91 32.13
N LYS A 7 28.76 -11.92 31.92
CA LYS A 7 29.38 -11.35 30.70
C LYS A 7 28.92 -12.07 29.44
N LEU A 8 28.73 -13.40 29.49
CA LEU A 8 28.20 -14.19 28.36
C LEU A 8 26.77 -13.79 28.05
N VAL A 9 25.90 -13.68 29.06
CA VAL A 9 24.50 -13.23 28.88
C VAL A 9 24.45 -11.83 28.25
N LEU A 10 25.25 -10.87 28.74
CA LEU A 10 25.30 -9.53 28.16
C LEU A 10 25.76 -9.56 26.70
N ARG A 11 26.72 -10.39 26.33
CA ARG A 11 27.17 -10.55 24.93
C ARG A 11 26.05 -11.11 24.03
N ILE A 12 25.30 -12.12 24.52
CA ILE A 12 24.18 -12.68 23.78
C ILE A 12 23.08 -11.63 23.59
N ILE A 13 22.70 -10.90 24.65
CA ILE A 13 21.73 -9.80 24.56
C ILE A 13 22.20 -8.73 23.56
N SER A 14 23.45 -8.31 23.64
CA SER A 14 24.00 -7.32 22.70
C SER A 14 23.97 -7.82 21.26
N LEU A 15 24.31 -9.09 21.02
CA LEU A 15 24.25 -9.69 19.70
C LEU A 15 22.81 -9.70 19.16
N VAL A 16 21.84 -10.16 19.98
CA VAL A 16 20.41 -10.18 19.58
C VAL A 16 19.90 -8.78 19.26
N LEU A 17 20.21 -7.79 20.10
CA LEU A 17 19.85 -6.39 19.85
C LEU A 17 20.48 -5.87 18.56
N SER A 18 21.76 -6.20 18.31
CA SER A 18 22.44 -5.80 17.08
C SER A 18 21.79 -6.41 15.84
N VAL A 19 21.36 -7.67 15.88
CA VAL A 19 20.63 -8.34 14.79
C VAL A 19 19.28 -7.66 14.56
N ILE A 20 18.54 -7.33 15.61
CA ILE A 20 17.26 -6.62 15.51
C ILE A 20 17.44 -5.24 14.87
N VAL A 21 18.43 -4.48 15.34
CA VAL A 21 18.74 -3.14 14.78
C VAL A 21 19.11 -3.25 13.30
N LEU A 22 19.97 -4.20 12.96
CA LEU A 22 20.37 -4.44 11.56
C LEU A 22 19.17 -4.83 10.68
N TYR A 23 18.28 -5.69 11.18
CA TYR A 23 17.06 -6.09 10.48
C TYR A 23 16.18 -4.88 10.14
N PHE A 24 15.91 -4.01 11.11
CA PHE A 24 15.11 -2.81 10.86
C PHE A 24 15.85 -1.77 9.99
N ALA A 25 17.17 -1.64 10.12
CA ALA A 25 17.96 -0.77 9.27
C ALA A 25 17.90 -1.22 7.79
N VAL A 26 18.07 -2.52 7.52
CA VAL A 26 17.94 -3.09 6.18
C VAL A 26 16.50 -2.90 5.66
N THR A 27 15.49 -3.12 6.49
CA THR A 27 14.08 -2.90 6.11
C THR A 27 13.83 -1.43 5.74
N PHE A 28 14.35 -0.48 6.51
CA PHE A 28 14.25 0.95 6.20
C PHE A 28 14.88 1.28 4.83
N VAL A 29 16.09 0.79 4.57
CA VAL A 29 16.77 1.00 3.28
C VAL A 29 15.96 0.43 2.13
N GLN A 30 15.38 -0.76 2.28
CA GLN A 30 14.53 -1.37 1.25
C GLN A 30 13.29 -0.53 0.96
N ILE A 31 12.61 -0.02 1.99
CA ILE A 31 11.45 0.87 1.84
C ILE A 31 11.86 2.15 1.12
N TRP A 32 12.98 2.75 1.53
CA TRP A 32 13.47 3.99 0.92
C TRP A 32 13.82 3.78 -0.55
N LEU A 33 14.56 2.74 -0.89
CA LEU A 33 14.93 2.42 -2.29
C LEU A 33 13.69 2.16 -3.16
N THR A 34 12.73 1.37 -2.66
CA THR A 34 11.49 1.08 -3.39
C THR A 34 10.67 2.33 -3.63
N GLY A 35 10.55 3.20 -2.62
CA GLY A 35 9.82 4.46 -2.73
C GLY A 35 10.46 5.47 -3.69
N HIS A 36 11.70 5.25 -4.12
CA HIS A 36 12.40 6.09 -5.11
C HIS A 36 12.64 5.37 -6.45
N HIS A 37 12.08 4.17 -6.60
CA HIS A 37 12.19 3.40 -7.84
C HIS A 37 10.88 3.43 -8.61
N GLN A 38 10.91 3.89 -9.86
CA GLN A 38 9.80 3.91 -10.80
C GLN A 38 10.02 2.83 -11.85
N SER A 39 9.12 1.85 -11.90
CA SER A 39 9.17 0.83 -12.96
C SER A 39 8.86 1.47 -14.32
N SER A 40 9.60 1.11 -15.35
CA SER A 40 9.29 1.46 -16.75
C SER A 40 8.46 0.40 -17.47
N ALA A 41 8.22 -0.75 -16.87
CA ALA A 41 7.49 -1.86 -17.49
C ALA A 41 5.98 -1.57 -17.61
N LYS A 42 5.33 -2.18 -18.59
CA LYS A 42 3.86 -2.27 -18.67
C LYS A 42 3.34 -3.34 -17.72
N ALA A 43 2.11 -3.14 -17.25
CA ALA A 43 1.39 -4.09 -16.42
C ALA A 43 -0.01 -4.37 -16.99
N GLN A 44 -0.75 -5.25 -16.34
CA GLN A 44 -2.14 -5.54 -16.71
C GLN A 44 -3.11 -4.55 -16.04
N ALA A 45 -2.75 -4.00 -14.88
CA ALA A 45 -3.53 -2.95 -14.22
C ALA A 45 -2.64 -1.96 -13.47
N ILE A 46 -3.22 -0.78 -13.16
CA ILE A 46 -2.70 0.21 -12.22
C ILE A 46 -3.52 0.05 -10.93
N LEU A 47 -2.88 -0.38 -9.85
CA LEU A 47 -3.50 -0.58 -8.54
C LEU A 47 -3.26 0.67 -7.68
N VAL A 48 -4.32 1.45 -7.49
CA VAL A 48 -4.30 2.70 -6.72
C VAL A 48 -4.79 2.45 -5.30
N PHE A 49 -3.95 2.71 -4.33
CA PHE A 49 -4.33 2.61 -2.92
C PHE A 49 -5.00 3.90 -2.44
N GLY A 50 -6.15 3.75 -1.80
CA GLY A 50 -6.84 4.84 -1.13
C GLY A 50 -6.06 5.44 0.05
N THR A 51 -6.46 6.61 0.48
CA THR A 51 -5.91 7.26 1.69
C THR A 51 -6.98 8.04 2.45
N THR A 52 -7.53 9.10 1.91
CA THR A 52 -8.62 9.86 2.53
C THR A 52 -9.47 10.57 1.47
N GLU A 53 -10.74 10.74 1.79
CA GLU A 53 -11.68 11.59 1.04
C GLU A 53 -12.44 12.49 2.03
N ASP A 54 -13.09 13.53 1.57
CA ASP A 54 -13.94 14.41 2.36
C ASP A 54 -15.22 14.70 1.58
N ASN A 55 -16.34 14.12 2.06
CA ASN A 55 -17.67 14.27 1.47
C ASN A 55 -17.73 14.06 -0.05
N GLY A 56 -17.08 13.01 -0.55
CA GLY A 56 -17.03 12.68 -1.98
C GLY A 56 -15.96 13.44 -2.78
N VAL A 57 -15.07 14.16 -2.12
CA VAL A 57 -13.96 14.86 -2.74
C VAL A 57 -12.64 14.20 -2.35
N PRO A 58 -11.76 13.83 -3.31
CA PRO A 58 -10.46 13.27 -2.98
C PRO A 58 -9.61 14.27 -2.19
N SER A 59 -8.98 13.83 -1.11
CA SER A 59 -7.95 14.62 -0.42
C SER A 59 -6.79 14.98 -1.37
N PRO A 60 -5.95 15.96 -1.04
CA PRO A 60 -4.77 16.28 -1.84
C PRO A 60 -3.87 15.08 -2.11
N GLU A 61 -3.72 14.18 -1.14
CA GLU A 61 -2.95 12.94 -1.25
C GLU A 61 -3.60 11.94 -2.21
N LEU A 62 -4.91 11.70 -2.05
CA LEU A 62 -5.65 10.82 -2.95
C LEU A 62 -5.66 11.37 -4.37
N LYS A 63 -5.87 12.67 -4.53
CA LYS A 63 -5.83 13.34 -5.83
C LYS A 63 -4.45 13.21 -6.50
N ALA A 64 -3.37 13.28 -5.75
CA ALA A 64 -2.03 13.07 -6.29
C ALA A 64 -1.84 11.64 -6.82
N ARG A 65 -2.32 10.62 -6.10
CA ARG A 65 -2.31 9.22 -6.55
C ARG A 65 -3.15 9.04 -7.81
N LEU A 66 -4.36 9.58 -7.84
CA LEU A 66 -5.25 9.50 -9.00
C LEU A 66 -4.68 10.20 -10.23
N ASN A 67 -4.08 11.38 -10.08
CA ASN A 67 -3.41 12.08 -11.17
C ASN A 67 -2.22 11.28 -11.72
N HIS A 68 -1.44 10.63 -10.85
CA HIS A 68 -0.35 9.76 -11.28
C HIS A 68 -0.88 8.53 -12.03
N ALA A 69 -1.95 7.91 -11.53
CA ALA A 69 -2.61 6.80 -12.20
C ALA A 69 -3.18 7.18 -13.57
N LEU A 70 -3.81 8.36 -13.69
CA LEU A 70 -4.27 8.92 -14.98
C LEU A 70 -3.12 9.12 -15.97
N HIS A 71 -1.99 9.61 -15.49
CA HIS A 71 -0.79 9.76 -16.32
C HIS A 71 -0.33 8.42 -16.88
N LEU A 72 -0.19 7.41 -16.02
CA LEU A 72 0.18 6.04 -16.41
C LEU A 72 -0.83 5.42 -17.39
N PHE A 73 -2.12 5.61 -17.15
CA PHE A 73 -3.19 5.11 -18.03
C PHE A 73 -3.13 5.76 -19.42
N ARG A 74 -2.95 7.08 -19.50
CA ARG A 74 -2.80 7.81 -20.78
C ARG A 74 -1.53 7.43 -21.53
N GLU A 75 -0.48 7.04 -20.82
CA GLU A 75 0.74 6.47 -21.41
C GLU A 75 0.58 4.99 -21.82
N GLN A 76 -0.62 4.44 -21.69
CA GLN A 76 -0.91 3.03 -22.00
C GLN A 76 0.00 2.04 -21.27
N ARG A 77 0.33 2.36 -20.01
CA ARG A 77 1.13 1.50 -19.14
C ARG A 77 0.34 0.29 -18.66
N ALA A 78 -0.98 0.42 -18.55
CA ALA A 78 -1.90 -0.68 -18.29
C ALA A 78 -3.31 -0.32 -18.80
N PRO A 79 -4.12 -1.32 -19.22
CA PRO A 79 -5.48 -1.10 -19.71
C PRO A 79 -6.52 -0.96 -18.58
N TRP A 80 -6.23 -1.44 -17.38
CA TRP A 80 -7.14 -1.44 -16.25
C TRP A 80 -6.67 -0.53 -15.13
N LEU A 81 -7.62 0.10 -14.45
CA LEU A 81 -7.43 0.81 -13.18
C LEU A 81 -8.16 0.04 -12.08
N VAL A 82 -7.45 -0.25 -11.00
CA VAL A 82 -8.01 -0.86 -9.79
C VAL A 82 -7.89 0.15 -8.67
N VAL A 83 -9.01 0.72 -8.22
CA VAL A 83 -9.02 1.69 -7.13
C VAL A 83 -9.48 1.03 -5.84
N THR A 84 -8.81 1.33 -4.73
CA THR A 84 -9.09 0.69 -3.45
C THR A 84 -9.25 1.72 -2.33
N GLY A 85 -10.01 1.33 -1.30
CA GLY A 85 -10.20 2.11 -0.10
C GLY A 85 -11.62 1.99 0.45
N GLY A 86 -11.73 2.00 1.76
CA GLY A 86 -12.99 1.96 2.48
C GLY A 86 -13.54 3.36 2.78
N ASN A 87 -14.29 3.45 3.87
CA ASN A 87 -14.79 4.71 4.42
C ASN A 87 -14.52 4.78 5.92
N ARG A 88 -14.46 5.99 6.47
CA ARG A 88 -14.47 6.20 7.91
C ARG A 88 -15.87 6.00 8.47
N PRO A 89 -15.99 5.65 9.75
CA PRO A 89 -17.29 5.62 10.41
C PRO A 89 -18.03 6.97 10.27
N GLY A 90 -19.21 6.93 9.64
CA GLY A 90 -20.02 8.12 9.41
C GLY A 90 -19.88 8.77 8.03
N ASP A 91 -18.90 8.34 7.21
CA ASP A 91 -18.78 8.82 5.84
C ASP A 91 -19.80 8.15 4.93
N ASN A 92 -20.40 8.93 4.02
CA ASN A 92 -21.33 8.43 3.00
C ASN A 92 -20.66 7.88 1.77
N PHE A 93 -19.36 8.13 1.60
CA PHE A 93 -18.58 7.76 0.44
C PHE A 93 -17.43 6.83 0.83
N THR A 94 -16.99 6.00 -0.12
CA THR A 94 -15.76 5.22 0.02
C THR A 94 -14.65 5.88 -0.79
N GLU A 95 -13.41 5.75 -0.32
CA GLU A 95 -12.24 6.23 -1.07
C GLU A 95 -12.18 5.61 -2.48
N ALA A 96 -12.54 4.32 -2.62
CA ALA A 96 -12.62 3.66 -3.91
C ALA A 96 -13.71 4.26 -4.82
N GLY A 97 -14.91 4.53 -4.30
CA GLY A 97 -16.01 5.15 -5.05
C GLY A 97 -15.66 6.57 -5.50
N VAL A 98 -15.10 7.38 -4.60
CA VAL A 98 -14.63 8.74 -4.92
C VAL A 98 -13.52 8.69 -5.98
N SER A 99 -12.61 7.71 -5.88
CA SER A 99 -11.53 7.52 -6.86
C SER A 99 -12.07 7.14 -8.24
N ALA A 100 -13.04 6.21 -8.31
CA ALA A 100 -13.68 5.83 -9.56
C ALA A 100 -14.37 7.03 -10.23
N THR A 101 -15.20 7.74 -9.47
CA THR A 101 -15.87 8.96 -9.96
C THR A 101 -14.88 10.01 -10.48
N TYR A 102 -13.78 10.22 -9.76
CA TYR A 102 -12.74 11.15 -10.19
C TYR A 102 -12.12 10.72 -11.52
N LEU A 103 -11.77 9.44 -11.68
CA LEU A 103 -11.17 8.90 -12.90
C LEU A 103 -12.14 8.99 -14.10
N GLU A 104 -13.41 8.67 -13.90
CA GLU A 104 -14.46 8.79 -14.92
C GLU A 104 -14.62 10.24 -15.39
N GLN A 105 -14.66 11.20 -14.47
CA GLN A 105 -14.70 12.63 -14.78
C GLN A 105 -13.48 13.13 -15.58
N HIS A 106 -12.36 12.37 -15.52
CA HIS A 106 -11.14 12.68 -16.25
C HIS A 106 -10.92 11.82 -17.50
N GLY A 107 -11.99 11.14 -17.97
CA GLY A 107 -12.04 10.46 -19.26
C GLY A 107 -11.63 8.98 -19.23
N VAL A 108 -11.58 8.35 -18.07
CA VAL A 108 -11.41 6.88 -17.99
C VAL A 108 -12.79 6.23 -18.17
N PRO A 109 -12.97 5.27 -19.08
CA PRO A 109 -14.22 4.53 -19.19
C PRO A 109 -14.54 3.78 -17.89
N ALA A 110 -15.78 3.85 -17.41
CA ALA A 110 -16.20 3.12 -16.20
C ALA A 110 -15.96 1.61 -16.30
N ALA A 111 -16.03 1.05 -17.52
CA ALA A 111 -15.75 -0.35 -17.80
C ALA A 111 -14.29 -0.77 -17.52
N ASP A 112 -13.36 0.18 -17.54
CA ASP A 112 -11.92 -0.06 -17.32
C ASP A 112 -11.52 0.14 -15.84
N ILE A 113 -12.50 0.40 -14.93
CA ILE A 113 -12.27 0.66 -13.52
C ILE A 113 -12.82 -0.49 -12.68
N LEU A 114 -11.96 -1.08 -11.85
CA LEU A 114 -12.32 -2.09 -10.85
C LEU A 114 -12.17 -1.52 -9.45
N ASN A 115 -13.02 -1.95 -8.53
CA ASN A 115 -13.04 -1.45 -7.16
C ASN A 115 -12.66 -2.54 -6.15
N GLY A 116 -11.93 -2.14 -5.11
CA GLY A 116 -11.67 -2.92 -3.92
C GLY A 116 -11.96 -2.10 -2.65
N PHE A 117 -12.58 -2.71 -1.64
CA PHE A 117 -13.02 -2.01 -0.44
C PHE A 117 -12.42 -2.64 0.81
N GLY A 118 -11.88 -1.85 1.70
CA GLY A 118 -11.33 -2.36 2.96
C GLY A 118 -10.89 -1.26 3.90
N ASP A 119 -10.78 -1.63 5.18
CA ASP A 119 -10.34 -0.72 6.24
C ASP A 119 -8.81 -0.64 6.35
N ASP A 120 -8.09 -1.52 5.64
CA ASP A 120 -6.64 -1.53 5.57
C ASP A 120 -6.12 -2.03 4.22
N THR A 121 -4.79 -1.96 4.03
CA THR A 121 -4.12 -2.34 2.79
C THR A 121 -4.35 -3.81 2.40
N TRP A 122 -4.39 -4.74 3.39
CA TRP A 122 -4.64 -6.16 3.12
C TRP A 122 -6.05 -6.39 2.58
N GLN A 123 -7.05 -5.81 3.24
CA GLN A 123 -8.46 -5.93 2.84
C GLN A 123 -8.70 -5.26 1.48
N ASN A 124 -8.10 -4.11 1.24
CA ASN A 124 -8.18 -3.40 -0.03
C ASN A 124 -7.77 -4.30 -1.21
N VAL A 125 -6.65 -5.00 -1.09
CA VAL A 125 -6.22 -5.94 -2.13
C VAL A 125 -7.12 -7.16 -2.17
N SER A 126 -7.42 -7.78 -1.01
CA SER A 126 -8.23 -9.02 -0.93
C SER A 126 -9.59 -8.88 -1.61
N THR A 127 -10.26 -7.73 -1.43
CA THR A 127 -11.60 -7.48 -1.99
C THR A 127 -11.57 -7.12 -3.47
N ALA A 128 -10.44 -6.60 -3.99
CA ALA A 128 -10.25 -6.36 -5.41
C ALA A 128 -9.91 -7.65 -6.20
N LEU A 129 -9.29 -8.66 -5.54
CA LEU A 129 -8.82 -9.87 -6.20
C LEU A 129 -9.87 -10.62 -7.02
N PRO A 130 -11.14 -10.81 -6.59
CA PRO A 130 -12.13 -11.51 -7.40
C PRO A 130 -12.33 -10.86 -8.78
N SER A 131 -12.48 -9.53 -8.81
CA SER A 131 -12.62 -8.77 -10.06
C SER A 131 -11.33 -8.82 -10.89
N MET A 132 -10.17 -8.67 -10.27
CA MET A 132 -8.88 -8.78 -10.95
C MET A 132 -8.68 -10.17 -11.60
N LYS A 133 -9.04 -11.24 -10.89
CA LYS A 133 -8.96 -12.62 -11.41
C LYS A 133 -9.90 -12.84 -12.59
N ALA A 134 -11.12 -12.29 -12.55
CA ALA A 134 -12.06 -12.36 -13.65
C ALA A 134 -11.51 -11.72 -14.94
N HIS A 135 -10.64 -10.74 -14.83
CA HIS A 135 -9.95 -10.07 -15.93
C HIS A 135 -8.52 -10.58 -16.17
N HIS A 136 -8.13 -11.71 -15.54
CA HIS A 136 -6.79 -12.31 -15.66
C HIS A 136 -5.64 -11.36 -15.25
N ILE A 137 -5.91 -10.42 -14.35
CA ILE A 137 -4.92 -9.45 -13.87
C ILE A 137 -4.06 -10.09 -12.78
N VAL A 138 -2.76 -10.16 -13.04
CA VAL A 138 -1.73 -10.66 -12.12
C VAL A 138 -0.65 -9.60 -11.91
N THR A 139 -0.20 -8.93 -12.98
CA THR A 139 0.84 -7.92 -12.92
C THR A 139 0.23 -6.53 -12.74
N VAL A 140 0.67 -5.79 -11.73
CA VAL A 140 0.10 -4.47 -11.40
C VAL A 140 1.20 -3.43 -11.16
N LEU A 141 0.98 -2.19 -11.65
CA LEU A 141 1.71 -1.02 -11.19
C LEU A 141 1.06 -0.53 -9.89
N THR A 142 1.80 -0.53 -8.79
CA THR A 142 1.30 -0.04 -7.50
C THR A 142 1.44 1.48 -7.44
N VAL A 143 0.36 2.17 -7.09
CA VAL A 143 0.33 3.64 -6.99
C VAL A 143 -0.05 4.04 -5.57
N THR A 144 0.93 4.50 -4.82
CA THR A 144 0.77 5.01 -3.46
C THR A 144 1.91 5.98 -3.11
N ASP A 145 1.96 6.46 -1.85
CA ASP A 145 3.06 7.32 -1.40
C ASP A 145 4.39 6.55 -1.32
N PRO A 146 5.53 7.22 -1.55
CA PRO A 146 6.85 6.57 -1.57
C PRO A 146 7.18 5.73 -0.33
N PHE A 147 6.82 6.23 0.86
CA PHE A 147 7.08 5.50 2.12
C PHE A 147 6.22 4.24 2.25
N HIS A 148 5.03 4.20 1.62
CA HIS A 148 4.08 3.09 1.70
C HIS A 148 4.29 2.04 0.59
N GLU A 149 5.00 2.37 -0.49
CA GLU A 149 5.14 1.57 -1.71
C GLU A 149 5.60 0.14 -1.42
N TYR A 150 6.63 -0.01 -0.59
CA TYR A 150 7.17 -1.34 -0.25
C TYR A 150 6.12 -2.24 0.43
N ARG A 151 5.38 -1.72 1.41
CA ARG A 151 4.35 -2.49 2.13
C ARG A 151 3.17 -2.84 1.23
N ALA A 152 2.74 -1.90 0.40
CA ALA A 152 1.69 -2.13 -0.60
C ALA A 152 2.07 -3.26 -1.57
N MET A 153 3.31 -3.25 -2.08
CA MET A 153 3.84 -4.32 -2.93
C MET A 153 3.95 -5.66 -2.20
N ALA A 154 4.50 -5.66 -0.97
CA ALA A 154 4.66 -6.89 -0.18
C ALA A 154 3.31 -7.56 0.12
N ILE A 155 2.29 -6.77 0.45
CA ILE A 155 0.91 -7.24 0.66
C ILE A 155 0.32 -7.77 -0.65
N SER A 156 0.44 -7.04 -1.75
CA SER A 156 -0.05 -7.46 -3.08
C SER A 156 0.60 -8.78 -3.51
N SER A 157 1.91 -8.90 -3.34
CA SER A 157 2.68 -10.10 -3.66
C SER A 157 2.26 -11.31 -2.81
N SER A 158 2.02 -11.09 -1.51
CA SER A 158 1.57 -12.16 -0.60
C SER A 158 0.17 -12.69 -0.92
N GLN A 159 -0.60 -11.96 -1.73
CA GLN A 159 -1.92 -12.34 -2.23
C GLN A 159 -1.90 -12.84 -3.69
N GLY A 160 -0.72 -13.08 -4.25
CA GLY A 160 -0.53 -13.70 -5.56
C GLY A 160 -0.42 -12.74 -6.74
N LEU A 161 -0.33 -11.43 -6.50
CA LEU A 161 -0.06 -10.45 -7.54
C LEU A 161 1.46 -10.30 -7.78
N GLN A 162 1.82 -9.74 -8.93
CA GLN A 162 3.18 -9.37 -9.32
C GLN A 162 3.27 -7.83 -9.38
N PRO A 163 3.52 -7.16 -8.24
CA PRO A 163 3.54 -5.72 -8.18
C PRO A 163 4.84 -5.15 -8.76
N LEU A 164 4.70 -4.04 -9.48
CA LEU A 164 5.78 -3.21 -10.01
C LEU A 164 5.67 -1.83 -9.36
N PRO A 165 6.76 -1.26 -8.82
CA PRO A 165 6.69 0.01 -8.10
C PRO A 165 6.38 1.18 -9.05
N SER A 166 5.44 2.00 -8.60
CA SER A 166 5.09 3.26 -9.27
C SER A 166 4.66 4.31 -8.22
N PRO A 167 5.56 4.65 -7.28
CA PRO A 167 5.26 5.62 -6.23
C PRO A 167 4.93 6.99 -6.80
N VAL A 168 4.03 7.70 -6.12
CA VAL A 168 3.60 9.05 -6.52
C VAL A 168 4.77 10.03 -6.40
N PRO A 169 5.22 10.65 -7.50
CA PRO A 169 6.22 11.70 -7.42
C PRO A 169 5.62 12.94 -6.72
N ASN A 170 6.39 13.57 -5.84
CA ASN A 170 5.99 14.81 -5.15
C ASN A 170 4.67 14.70 -4.36
N SER A 171 4.45 13.57 -3.67
CA SER A 171 3.28 13.41 -2.79
C SER A 171 3.16 14.57 -1.80
N PRO A 172 1.95 15.17 -1.61
CA PRO A 172 1.72 16.24 -0.63
C PRO A 172 2.10 15.87 0.81
N THR A 173 1.99 14.61 1.18
CA THR A 173 2.38 14.07 2.50
C THR A 173 3.86 14.31 2.83
N ILE A 174 4.70 14.47 1.80
CA ILE A 174 6.16 14.66 1.96
C ILE A 174 6.51 15.97 2.69
N LYS A 175 5.62 16.96 2.72
CA LYS A 175 5.91 18.28 3.29
C LYS A 175 6.06 18.32 4.82
N HIS A 176 5.54 17.31 5.54
CA HIS A 176 5.53 17.29 7.00
C HIS A 176 6.02 15.96 7.59
N SER A 177 7.19 15.99 8.22
CA SER A 177 7.70 14.86 9.03
C SER A 177 7.81 13.50 8.31
N LEU A 178 8.26 13.50 7.06
CA LEU A 178 8.41 12.33 6.19
C LEU A 178 9.08 11.12 6.89
N TRP A 179 10.11 11.36 7.71
CA TRP A 179 10.85 10.32 8.41
C TRP A 179 9.99 9.49 9.38
N LYS A 180 8.94 10.10 9.98
CA LYS A 180 8.01 9.39 10.88
C LYS A 180 7.21 8.32 10.12
N TYR A 181 6.78 8.63 8.88
CA TYR A 181 6.11 7.67 8.02
C TYR A 181 7.04 6.52 7.63
N TYR A 182 8.28 6.82 7.25
CA TYR A 182 9.26 5.77 6.95
C TYR A 182 9.54 4.87 8.16
N LEU A 183 9.67 5.42 9.36
CA LEU A 183 9.87 4.63 10.59
C LEU A 183 8.64 3.76 10.90
N LYS A 184 7.42 4.33 10.77
CA LYS A 184 6.19 3.56 10.95
C LYS A 184 6.13 2.39 9.95
N GLU A 185 6.36 2.66 8.68
CA GLU A 185 6.36 1.63 7.64
C GLU A 185 7.47 0.58 7.87
N THR A 186 8.63 0.99 8.37
CA THR A 186 9.71 0.07 8.74
C THR A 186 9.25 -0.92 9.80
N PHE A 187 8.53 -0.45 10.80
CA PHE A 187 7.97 -1.30 11.84
C PHE A 187 6.87 -2.21 11.27
N ASP A 188 5.91 -1.65 10.52
CA ASP A 188 4.79 -2.40 9.94
C ASP A 188 5.28 -3.49 8.98
N VAL A 189 6.27 -3.19 8.14
CA VAL A 189 6.89 -4.16 7.23
C VAL A 189 7.67 -5.21 8.01
N GLY A 190 8.47 -4.78 9.00
CA GLY A 190 9.28 -5.69 9.81
C GLY A 190 8.41 -6.71 10.56
N VAL A 191 7.35 -6.24 11.20
CA VAL A 191 6.40 -7.11 11.91
C VAL A 191 5.59 -7.95 10.91
N GLY A 192 5.08 -7.34 9.84
CA GLY A 192 4.27 -8.02 8.83
C GLY A 192 4.98 -9.20 8.15
N ARG A 193 6.30 -9.10 7.94
CA ARG A 193 7.13 -10.20 7.42
C ARG A 193 7.24 -11.38 8.38
N ILE A 194 7.26 -11.11 9.68
CA ILE A 194 7.42 -12.15 10.72
C ILE A 194 6.08 -12.84 11.00
N VAL A 195 5.01 -12.08 11.20
CA VAL A 195 3.71 -12.62 11.62
C VAL A 195 2.76 -12.90 10.45
N GLY A 196 3.04 -12.33 9.28
CA GLY A 196 2.17 -12.36 8.10
C GLY A 196 1.20 -11.17 8.04
N TYR A 197 1.11 -10.51 6.88
CA TYR A 197 0.29 -9.29 6.70
C TYR A 197 -1.20 -9.54 6.93
N GLY A 198 -1.74 -10.68 6.50
CA GLY A 198 -3.15 -11.03 6.74
C GLY A 198 -3.49 -11.21 8.21
N ARG A 199 -2.56 -11.80 8.99
CA ARG A 199 -2.73 -11.95 10.44
C ARG A 199 -2.61 -10.58 11.13
N LEU A 200 -1.67 -9.75 10.71
CA LEU A 200 -1.54 -8.39 11.22
C LEU A 200 -2.82 -7.57 10.96
N SER A 201 -3.37 -7.64 9.76
CA SER A 201 -4.66 -7.03 9.40
C SER A 201 -5.79 -7.48 10.34
N SER A 202 -5.95 -8.79 10.56
CA SER A 202 -6.99 -9.32 11.44
C SER A 202 -6.88 -8.86 12.89
N TRP A 203 -5.68 -8.56 13.38
CA TRP A 203 -5.46 -8.04 14.73
C TRP A 203 -5.78 -6.55 14.86
N THR A 204 -5.60 -5.78 13.78
CA THR A 204 -5.72 -4.32 13.82
C THR A 204 -7.09 -3.82 13.38
N THR A 205 -7.74 -4.49 12.43
CA THR A 205 -9.01 -4.03 11.83
C THR A 205 -10.18 -4.99 12.06
N GLY A 206 -9.91 -6.23 12.48
CA GLY A 206 -10.92 -7.27 12.62
C GLY A 206 -11.37 -7.88 11.28
N ALA A 207 -12.58 -8.44 11.26
CA ALA A 207 -13.15 -9.00 10.03
C ALA A 207 -13.52 -7.89 9.03
N PRO A 208 -13.37 -8.13 7.70
CA PRO A 208 -13.75 -7.15 6.68
C PRO A 208 -15.21 -6.75 6.82
N LYS A 209 -15.49 -5.45 6.73
CA LYS A 209 -16.86 -4.92 6.66
C LYS A 209 -17.48 -5.28 5.31
N VAL A 210 -18.79 -5.49 5.30
CA VAL A 210 -19.56 -5.63 4.07
C VAL A 210 -19.85 -4.21 3.55
N TYR A 211 -19.15 -3.83 2.48
CA TYR A 211 -19.43 -2.58 1.78
C TYR A 211 -20.54 -2.85 0.75
N HIS A 212 -21.72 -2.27 0.97
CA HIS A 212 -22.75 -2.26 -0.06
C HIS A 212 -22.32 -1.27 -1.15
N LYS A 213 -22.42 -1.71 -2.44
CA LYS A 213 -22.28 -0.78 -3.56
C LYS A 213 -23.30 0.33 -3.39
N LEU A 214 -22.84 1.53 -3.13
CA LEU A 214 -23.62 2.75 -3.23
C LEU A 214 -23.57 3.23 -4.68
#